data_3a1def659c764c21c1da7b1377898b4c
#
_entry.id   3a1def659c764c21c1da7b1377898b4c
#
_cell.length_a   1.000
_cell.length_b   1.000
_cell.length_c   1.000
_cell.angle_alpha   90.00
_cell.angle_beta   90.00
_cell.angle_gamma   90.00
#
_symmetry.space_group_name_H-M   'P 1'
#
loop_
_entity.id
_entity.type
_entity.pdbx_description
1 polymer ?
#
loop_
_entity_poly.entity_id
_entity_poly.type
_entity_poly.pdbx_seq_one_letter_code
_entity_poly.pdbx_strand_id
1 'polypeptide(L)'
;MPGRFSLYQDLTIEENIAFFAKVFGVKIDDNIGLVGEIYSQIEPFKKRLAGKLSGGMKQKLALCCALIHRPKLLVLDEPTTGVDPVSRQELWDILRNMRNGGISVLVSTPYMDEAARCDKIALIANGKILKTDSPQNIADSFPRKVYRARGGKMFELLKKIRESGLAESAYSFGDSCHIVLKDGAEAGELEKILQNSGERAELAEAPATLEDCFMGLNANERDRS
;
A
#
# COMPACT_ATOMS: atom_id res chain seq x y z
N MET A 1 15.79 -1.52 3.61
CA MET A 1 15.70 -0.05 3.76
C MET A 1 14.64 0.19 4.84
N PRO A 2 15.00 0.66 6.02
CA PRO A 2 14.05 0.95 7.09
C PRO A 2 13.09 2.08 6.70
N GLY A 3 11.87 2.11 7.28
CA GLY A 3 10.85 3.13 7.03
C GLY A 3 11.29 4.57 7.37
N ARG A 4 12.29 4.73 8.23
CA ARG A 4 13.03 6.00 8.38
C ARG A 4 14.32 5.91 7.58
N PHE A 5 14.55 6.87 6.70
CA PHE A 5 15.70 6.91 5.80
C PHE A 5 17.01 6.67 6.54
N SER A 6 17.71 5.59 6.19
CA SER A 6 19.08 5.28 6.67
C SER A 6 20.14 6.08 5.91
N LEU A 7 19.84 7.37 5.64
CA LEU A 7 20.74 8.29 4.97
C LEU A 7 21.48 9.16 5.99
N TYR A 8 22.72 9.47 5.71
CA TYR A 8 23.48 10.46 6.45
C TYR A 8 23.02 11.84 6.02
N GLN A 9 22.26 12.52 6.87
CA GLN A 9 21.59 13.79 6.53
C GLN A 9 22.58 14.94 6.31
N ASP A 10 23.76 14.86 6.93
CA ASP A 10 24.85 15.85 6.82
C ASP A 10 25.78 15.59 5.62
N LEU A 11 25.56 14.49 4.90
CA LEU A 11 26.24 14.20 3.65
C LEU A 11 25.39 14.59 2.45
N THR A 12 26.05 14.97 1.37
CA THR A 12 25.42 15.22 0.07
C THR A 12 24.90 13.92 -0.57
N ILE A 13 24.15 14.03 -1.67
CA ILE A 13 23.72 12.86 -2.46
C ILE A 13 24.91 12.03 -2.90
N GLU A 14 25.94 12.67 -3.51
CA GLU A 14 27.13 11.98 -4.01
C GLU A 14 27.92 11.33 -2.88
N GLU A 15 28.06 11.98 -1.73
CA GLU A 15 28.77 11.44 -0.56
C GLU A 15 28.02 10.25 0.07
N ASN A 16 26.68 10.28 0.15
CA ASN A 16 25.89 9.13 0.59
C ASN A 16 26.13 7.92 -0.33
N ILE A 17 26.04 8.09 -1.64
CA ILE A 17 26.26 7.00 -2.61
C ILE A 17 27.69 6.48 -2.50
N ALA A 18 28.70 7.37 -2.42
CA ALA A 18 30.08 6.98 -2.27
C ALA A 18 30.35 6.22 -0.96
N PHE A 19 29.73 6.64 0.13
CA PHE A 19 29.81 5.95 1.42
C PHE A 19 29.31 4.51 1.31
N PHE A 20 28.08 4.30 0.79
CA PHE A 20 27.52 2.96 0.67
C PHE A 20 28.30 2.10 -0.34
N ALA A 21 28.74 2.66 -1.45
CA ALA A 21 29.61 1.96 -2.40
C ALA A 21 30.87 1.44 -1.72
N LYS A 22 31.52 2.28 -0.89
CA LYS A 22 32.71 1.91 -0.12
C LYS A 22 32.42 0.84 0.94
N VAL A 23 31.28 0.94 1.66
CA VAL A 23 30.87 -0.05 2.66
C VAL A 23 30.68 -1.43 2.02
N PHE A 24 30.10 -1.48 0.83
CA PHE A 24 29.86 -2.73 0.10
C PHE A 24 31.03 -3.17 -0.77
N GLY A 25 32.12 -2.41 -0.81
CA GLY A 25 33.32 -2.76 -1.57
C GLY A 25 33.14 -2.73 -3.09
N VAL A 26 32.23 -1.88 -3.61
CA VAL A 26 31.91 -1.76 -5.04
C VAL A 26 32.36 -0.41 -5.59
N LYS A 27 32.65 -0.36 -6.89
CA LYS A 27 32.90 0.90 -7.59
C LYS A 27 31.57 1.46 -8.10
N ILE A 28 31.37 2.77 -7.97
CA ILE A 28 30.16 3.46 -8.41
C ILE A 28 29.97 3.27 -9.92
N ASP A 29 31.02 3.49 -10.70
CA ASP A 29 30.97 3.47 -12.17
C ASP A 29 30.53 2.11 -12.72
N ASP A 30 30.88 1.01 -12.05
CA ASP A 30 30.52 -0.34 -12.48
C ASP A 30 29.00 -0.63 -12.30
N ASN A 31 28.35 0.12 -11.42
CA ASN A 31 26.97 -0.17 -10.97
C ASN A 31 26.00 0.99 -11.19
N ILE A 32 26.47 2.17 -11.60
CA ILE A 32 25.64 3.35 -11.82
C ILE A 32 24.54 3.09 -12.85
N GLY A 33 24.78 2.23 -13.84
CA GLY A 33 23.79 1.83 -14.84
C GLY A 33 22.55 1.14 -14.26
N LEU A 34 22.70 0.41 -13.14
CA LEU A 34 21.55 -0.23 -12.47
C LEU A 34 20.61 0.79 -11.81
N VAL A 35 21.18 1.88 -11.31
CA VAL A 35 20.46 2.97 -10.64
C VAL A 35 20.32 4.21 -11.52
N GLY A 36 20.78 4.15 -12.76
CA GLY A 36 20.93 5.29 -13.65
C GLY A 36 19.64 6.06 -13.88
N GLU A 37 18.53 5.35 -14.10
CA GLU A 37 17.21 5.96 -14.25
C GLU A 37 16.76 6.72 -13.00
N ILE A 38 17.02 6.16 -11.82
CA ILE A 38 16.70 6.81 -10.53
C ILE A 38 17.66 7.94 -10.25
N TYR A 39 18.95 7.68 -10.46
CA TYR A 39 20.02 8.64 -10.18
C TYR A 39 19.90 9.89 -11.05
N SER A 40 19.59 9.76 -12.33
CA SER A 40 19.44 10.90 -13.25
C SER A 40 18.42 11.95 -12.76
N GLN A 41 17.43 11.54 -12.00
CA GLN A 41 16.41 12.43 -11.45
C GLN A 41 16.91 13.24 -10.24
N ILE A 42 17.92 12.77 -9.54
CA ILE A 42 18.52 13.45 -8.38
C ILE A 42 19.92 14.00 -8.65
N GLU A 43 20.57 13.57 -9.73
CA GLU A 43 21.92 14.01 -10.13
C GLU A 43 22.08 15.54 -10.21
N PRO A 44 21.10 16.33 -10.75
CA PRO A 44 21.23 17.78 -10.79
C PRO A 44 21.42 18.41 -9.39
N PHE A 45 21.08 17.67 -8.35
CA PHE A 45 21.17 18.10 -6.96
C PHE A 45 22.27 17.38 -6.18
N LYS A 46 23.19 16.68 -6.84
CA LYS A 46 24.18 15.79 -6.21
C LYS A 46 25.01 16.40 -5.07
N LYS A 47 25.21 17.71 -5.08
CA LYS A 47 25.91 18.47 -4.03
C LYS A 47 25.02 18.96 -2.90
N ARG A 48 23.69 18.67 -2.95
CA ARG A 48 22.76 19.05 -1.89
C ARG A 48 22.82 18.03 -0.75
N LEU A 49 22.81 18.53 0.49
CA LEU A 49 22.74 17.69 1.69
C LEU A 49 21.46 16.85 1.70
N ALA A 50 21.56 15.58 2.07
CA ALA A 50 20.42 14.66 2.12
C ALA A 50 19.31 15.17 3.07
N GLY A 51 19.67 15.84 4.17
CA GLY A 51 18.72 16.46 5.08
C GLY A 51 17.82 17.51 4.44
N LYS A 52 18.29 18.17 3.37
CA LYS A 52 17.57 19.25 2.64
C LYS A 52 16.79 18.77 1.41
N LEU A 53 16.68 17.45 1.19
CA LEU A 53 15.94 16.86 0.09
C LEU A 53 14.44 16.73 0.44
N SER A 54 13.59 16.75 -0.59
CA SER A 54 12.17 16.35 -0.43
C SER A 54 12.05 14.86 -0.08
N GLY A 55 10.87 14.44 0.41
CA GLY A 55 10.60 13.03 0.74
C GLY A 55 10.88 12.09 -0.43
N GLY A 56 10.36 12.41 -1.63
CA GLY A 56 10.58 11.61 -2.83
C GLY A 56 12.06 11.57 -3.27
N MET A 57 12.80 12.69 -3.16
CA MET A 57 14.23 12.70 -3.45
C MET A 57 15.04 11.87 -2.44
N LYS A 58 14.67 11.90 -1.15
CA LYS A 58 15.30 11.05 -0.12
C LYS A 58 15.08 9.58 -0.42
N GLN A 59 13.88 9.20 -0.86
CA GLN A 59 13.59 7.82 -1.26
C GLN A 59 14.44 7.38 -2.46
N LYS A 60 14.51 8.19 -3.50
CA LYS A 60 15.33 7.91 -4.68
C LYS A 60 16.80 7.73 -4.29
N LEU A 61 17.32 8.60 -3.43
CA LEU A 61 18.68 8.46 -2.90
C LEU A 61 18.87 7.17 -2.09
N ALA A 62 17.91 6.86 -1.19
CA ALA A 62 17.98 5.64 -0.39
C ALA A 62 17.94 4.37 -1.24
N LEU A 63 17.13 4.37 -2.33
CA LEU A 63 17.13 3.28 -3.30
C LEU A 63 18.46 3.17 -4.04
N CYS A 64 19.04 4.28 -4.51
CA CYS A 64 20.36 4.26 -5.14
C CYS A 64 21.40 3.63 -4.20
N CYS A 65 21.41 4.04 -2.92
CA CYS A 65 22.34 3.49 -1.92
C CYS A 65 22.10 2.00 -1.66
N ALA A 66 20.82 1.56 -1.64
CA ALA A 66 20.47 0.16 -1.41
C ALA A 66 20.77 -0.75 -2.62
N LEU A 67 20.84 -0.19 -3.81
CA LEU A 67 21.00 -0.94 -5.07
C LEU A 67 22.42 -0.94 -5.61
N ILE A 68 23.28 -0.02 -5.14
CA ILE A 68 24.63 0.17 -5.69
C ILE A 68 25.48 -1.10 -5.65
N HIS A 69 25.18 -2.04 -4.76
CA HIS A 69 25.89 -3.31 -4.62
C HIS A 69 25.20 -4.50 -5.33
N ARG A 70 24.17 -4.25 -6.15
CA ARG A 70 23.40 -5.26 -6.90
C ARG A 70 22.83 -6.38 -6.03
N PRO A 71 21.96 -6.09 -5.06
CA PRO A 71 21.39 -7.10 -4.18
C PRO A 71 20.50 -8.06 -4.99
N LYS A 72 20.45 -9.33 -4.57
CA LYS A 72 19.46 -10.31 -5.09
C LYS A 72 18.07 -10.09 -4.47
N LEU A 73 18.03 -9.54 -3.26
CA LEU A 73 16.82 -9.25 -2.49
C LEU A 73 16.89 -7.81 -1.97
N LEU A 74 15.86 -7.03 -2.29
CA LEU A 74 15.63 -5.69 -1.75
C LEU A 74 14.51 -5.76 -0.72
N VAL A 75 14.78 -5.36 0.53
CA VAL A 75 13.79 -5.30 1.61
C VAL A 75 13.47 -3.85 1.92
N LEU A 76 12.20 -3.48 1.81
CA LEU A 76 11.69 -2.13 2.01
C LEU A 76 10.62 -2.14 3.10
N ASP A 77 10.80 -1.32 4.12
CA ASP A 77 9.86 -1.18 5.22
C ASP A 77 9.13 0.16 5.09
N GLU A 78 7.83 0.10 4.78
CA GLU A 78 6.94 1.24 4.55
C GLU A 78 7.55 2.35 3.65
N PRO A 79 8.05 2.01 2.45
CA PRO A 79 8.86 2.94 1.66
C PRO A 79 8.11 4.17 1.15
N THR A 80 6.79 4.19 1.22
CA THR A 80 5.93 5.26 0.70
C THR A 80 5.30 6.12 1.79
N THR A 81 5.55 5.82 3.07
CA THR A 81 4.99 6.59 4.18
C THR A 81 5.53 8.02 4.17
N GLY A 82 4.60 9.00 4.14
CA GLY A 82 4.94 10.42 4.10
C GLY A 82 5.41 10.94 2.73
N VAL A 83 5.15 10.18 1.66
CA VAL A 83 5.49 10.55 0.28
C VAL A 83 4.25 10.96 -0.48
N ASP A 84 4.38 11.99 -1.31
CA ASP A 84 3.31 12.47 -2.17
C ASP A 84 2.85 11.40 -3.19
N PRO A 85 1.59 11.48 -3.69
CA PRO A 85 1.05 10.45 -4.58
C PRO A 85 1.82 10.25 -5.89
N VAL A 86 2.44 11.30 -6.43
CA VAL A 86 3.21 11.22 -7.69
C VAL A 86 4.51 10.45 -7.44
N SER A 87 5.27 10.86 -6.42
CA SER A 87 6.50 10.17 -6.03
C SER A 87 6.25 8.72 -5.60
N ARG A 88 5.08 8.42 -4.98
CA ARG A 88 4.65 7.05 -4.65
C ARG A 88 4.47 6.21 -5.92
N GLN A 89 3.78 6.74 -6.94
CA GLN A 89 3.58 6.03 -8.20
C GLN A 89 4.93 5.74 -8.89
N GLU A 90 5.81 6.74 -8.98
CA GLU A 90 7.15 6.59 -9.55
C GLU A 90 7.96 5.51 -8.84
N LEU A 91 7.90 5.44 -7.50
CA LEU A 91 8.58 4.41 -6.72
C LEU A 91 8.10 3.01 -7.12
N TRP A 92 6.78 2.79 -7.23
CA TRP A 92 6.23 1.49 -7.61
C TRP A 92 6.61 1.09 -9.04
N ASP A 93 6.71 2.05 -9.96
CA ASP A 93 7.17 1.78 -11.33
C ASP A 93 8.66 1.38 -11.34
N ILE A 94 9.48 2.03 -10.52
CA ILE A 94 10.89 1.65 -10.30
C ILE A 94 10.99 0.23 -9.73
N LEU A 95 10.22 -0.11 -8.69
CA LEU A 95 10.25 -1.44 -8.08
C LEU A 95 9.83 -2.54 -9.07
N ARG A 96 8.84 -2.25 -9.93
CA ARG A 96 8.42 -3.16 -11.00
C ARG A 96 9.55 -3.39 -12.01
N ASN A 97 10.26 -2.35 -12.42
CA ASN A 97 11.40 -2.46 -13.33
C ASN A 97 12.52 -3.31 -12.71
N MET A 98 12.82 -3.13 -11.42
CA MET A 98 13.80 -3.94 -10.70
C MET A 98 13.41 -5.41 -10.64
N ARG A 99 12.14 -5.72 -10.34
CA ARG A 99 11.62 -7.08 -10.36
C ARG A 99 11.79 -7.72 -11.74
N ASN A 100 11.46 -7.00 -12.81
CA ASN A 100 11.64 -7.46 -14.19
C ASN A 100 13.13 -7.68 -14.53
N GLY A 101 14.04 -6.95 -13.88
CA GLY A 101 15.49 -7.13 -13.94
C GLY A 101 16.02 -8.27 -13.06
N GLY A 102 15.16 -9.06 -12.41
CA GLY A 102 15.52 -10.25 -11.63
C GLY A 102 15.85 -9.99 -10.16
N ILE A 103 15.58 -8.80 -9.63
CA ILE A 103 15.72 -8.49 -8.20
C ILE A 103 14.43 -8.90 -7.49
N SER A 104 14.53 -9.74 -6.45
CA SER A 104 13.40 -10.00 -5.57
C SER A 104 13.15 -8.79 -4.67
N VAL A 105 11.88 -8.36 -4.56
CA VAL A 105 11.50 -7.19 -3.75
C VAL A 105 10.52 -7.62 -2.67
N LEU A 106 10.87 -7.38 -1.42
CA LEU A 106 9.99 -7.56 -0.25
C LEU A 106 9.63 -6.17 0.31
N VAL A 107 8.33 -5.87 0.33
CA VAL A 107 7.83 -4.57 0.81
C VAL A 107 6.87 -4.80 1.96
N SER A 108 7.03 -4.08 3.07
CA SER A 108 5.95 -3.89 4.04
C SER A 108 5.20 -2.60 3.69
N THR A 109 3.88 -2.62 3.76
CA THR A 109 3.04 -1.43 3.54
C THR A 109 1.70 -1.56 4.29
N PRO A 110 1.18 -0.48 4.88
CA PRO A 110 -0.18 -0.45 5.42
C PRO A 110 -1.25 -0.17 4.35
N TYR A 111 -0.84 0.09 3.10
CA TYR A 111 -1.74 0.50 2.02
C TYR A 111 -2.12 -0.70 1.14
N MET A 112 -3.41 -1.03 1.10
CA MET A 112 -3.91 -2.19 0.34
C MET A 112 -3.83 -1.98 -1.18
N ASP A 113 -3.94 -0.73 -1.66
CA ASP A 113 -3.73 -0.36 -3.06
C ASP A 113 -2.30 -0.63 -3.53
N GLU A 114 -1.32 -0.55 -2.63
CA GLU A 114 0.06 -0.94 -2.88
C GLU A 114 0.24 -2.46 -2.84
N ALA A 115 -0.36 -3.11 -1.83
CA ALA A 115 -0.35 -4.57 -1.73
C ALA A 115 -0.94 -5.23 -2.99
N ALA A 116 -1.99 -4.63 -3.57
CA ALA A 116 -2.60 -5.10 -4.81
C ALA A 116 -1.65 -5.07 -6.04
N ARG A 117 -0.53 -4.37 -5.98
CA ARG A 117 0.51 -4.32 -7.04
C ARG A 117 1.55 -5.43 -6.93
N CYS A 118 1.55 -6.16 -5.82
CA CYS A 118 2.50 -7.25 -5.57
C CYS A 118 2.06 -8.56 -6.24
N ASP A 119 3.02 -9.43 -6.54
CA ASP A 119 2.70 -10.77 -7.07
C ASP A 119 2.14 -11.69 -5.98
N LYS A 120 2.62 -11.51 -4.75
CA LYS A 120 2.22 -12.28 -3.58
C LYS A 120 2.24 -11.39 -2.36
N ILE A 121 1.26 -11.55 -1.49
CA ILE A 121 1.14 -10.78 -0.25
C ILE A 121 0.91 -11.70 0.95
N ALA A 122 1.29 -11.20 2.13
CA ALA A 122 0.93 -11.78 3.41
C ALA A 122 0.18 -10.73 4.22
N LEU A 123 -1.09 -10.98 4.53
CA LEU A 123 -1.87 -10.14 5.44
C LEU A 123 -1.45 -10.45 6.88
N ILE A 124 -1.08 -9.41 7.62
CA ILE A 124 -0.55 -9.54 8.99
C ILE A 124 -1.39 -8.69 9.95
N ALA A 125 -1.83 -9.28 11.04
CA ALA A 125 -2.42 -8.55 12.16
C ALA A 125 -2.02 -9.21 13.50
N ASN A 126 -1.86 -8.41 14.54
CA ASN A 126 -1.54 -8.87 15.89
C ASN A 126 -0.31 -9.81 15.96
N GLY A 127 0.70 -9.57 15.10
CA GLY A 127 1.90 -10.39 15.03
C GLY A 127 1.73 -11.77 14.36
N LYS A 128 0.56 -12.05 13.76
CA LYS A 128 0.26 -13.30 13.06
C LYS A 128 0.05 -13.07 11.57
N ILE A 129 0.46 -14.02 10.75
CA ILE A 129 0.11 -14.07 9.34
C ILE A 129 -1.30 -14.65 9.22
N LEU A 130 -2.25 -13.84 8.75
CA LEU A 130 -3.64 -14.24 8.59
C LEU A 130 -3.84 -15.07 7.31
N LYS A 131 -3.24 -14.63 6.22
CA LYS A 131 -3.35 -15.27 4.90
C LYS A 131 -2.18 -14.87 4.01
N THR A 132 -1.78 -15.79 3.14
CA THR A 132 -0.71 -15.56 2.16
C THR A 132 -1.13 -16.14 0.81
N ASP A 133 -1.24 -15.28 -0.21
CA ASP A 133 -1.53 -15.67 -1.60
C ASP A 133 -1.28 -14.47 -2.53
N SER A 134 -1.65 -14.61 -3.83
CA SER A 134 -1.78 -13.44 -4.71
C SER A 134 -2.90 -12.51 -4.23
N PRO A 135 -2.82 -11.20 -4.47
CA PRO A 135 -3.88 -10.27 -4.13
C PRO A 135 -5.25 -10.69 -4.66
N GLN A 136 -5.31 -11.16 -5.90
CA GLN A 136 -6.55 -11.60 -6.54
C GLN A 136 -7.14 -12.84 -5.84
N ASN A 137 -6.33 -13.87 -5.58
CA ASN A 137 -6.79 -15.08 -4.90
C ASN A 137 -7.30 -14.77 -3.49
N ILE A 138 -6.69 -13.82 -2.79
CA ILE A 138 -7.15 -13.40 -1.47
C ILE A 138 -8.53 -12.74 -1.60
N ALA A 139 -8.72 -11.80 -2.54
CA ALA A 139 -9.99 -11.13 -2.76
C ALA A 139 -11.09 -12.12 -3.18
N ASP A 140 -10.82 -13.00 -4.14
CA ASP A 140 -11.77 -14.00 -4.64
C ASP A 140 -12.16 -15.05 -3.58
N SER A 141 -11.31 -15.25 -2.59
CA SER A 141 -11.57 -16.19 -1.49
C SER A 141 -12.43 -15.60 -0.36
N PHE A 142 -12.88 -14.36 -0.46
CA PHE A 142 -13.75 -13.77 0.55
C PHE A 142 -15.09 -14.50 0.57
N PRO A 143 -15.53 -15.05 1.71
CA PRO A 143 -16.64 -16.00 1.75
C PRO A 143 -18.02 -15.35 1.73
N ARG A 144 -18.10 -14.02 1.74
CA ARG A 144 -19.34 -13.25 1.88
C ARG A 144 -19.54 -12.33 0.67
N LYS A 145 -20.81 -12.03 0.38
CA LYS A 145 -21.14 -11.00 -0.59
C LYS A 145 -20.85 -9.62 -0.03
N VAL A 146 -20.19 -8.79 -0.83
CA VAL A 146 -19.94 -7.40 -0.53
C VAL A 146 -20.90 -6.54 -1.34
N TYR A 147 -21.54 -5.59 -0.68
CA TYR A 147 -22.38 -4.59 -1.32
C TYR A 147 -21.70 -3.24 -1.25
N ARG A 148 -21.83 -2.46 -2.31
CA ARG A 148 -21.34 -1.10 -2.38
C ARG A 148 -22.52 -0.13 -2.43
N ALA A 149 -22.59 0.78 -1.46
CA ALA A 149 -23.52 1.89 -1.46
C ALA A 149 -22.82 3.18 -1.84
N ARG A 150 -23.35 3.89 -2.83
CA ARG A 150 -22.81 5.16 -3.32
C ARG A 150 -23.88 6.21 -3.36
N GLY A 151 -23.59 7.42 -2.90
CA GLY A 151 -24.49 8.58 -2.94
C GLY A 151 -24.61 9.29 -1.60
N GLY A 152 -25.26 10.46 -1.62
CA GLY A 152 -25.49 11.26 -0.43
C GLY A 152 -24.21 11.74 0.29
N LYS A 153 -24.39 12.07 1.57
CA LYS A 153 -23.27 12.40 2.47
C LYS A 153 -22.71 11.10 3.07
N MET A 154 -21.48 10.77 2.74
CA MET A 154 -20.82 9.51 3.15
C MET A 154 -20.99 9.19 4.64
N PHE A 155 -20.81 10.18 5.51
CA PHE A 155 -20.93 10.00 6.96
C PHE A 155 -22.35 9.60 7.36
N GLU A 156 -23.37 10.29 6.82
CA GLU A 156 -24.79 10.02 7.10
C GLU A 156 -25.19 8.65 6.53
N LEU A 157 -24.74 8.34 5.33
CA LEU A 157 -24.97 7.04 4.70
C LEU A 157 -24.40 5.90 5.55
N LEU A 158 -23.15 6.00 5.96
CA LEU A 158 -22.49 4.97 6.79
C LEU A 158 -23.19 4.81 8.16
N LYS A 159 -23.59 5.93 8.78
CA LYS A 159 -24.33 5.92 10.04
C LYS A 159 -25.66 5.17 9.90
N LYS A 160 -26.44 5.49 8.86
CA LYS A 160 -27.73 4.82 8.59
C LYS A 160 -27.57 3.33 8.30
N ILE A 161 -26.56 2.95 7.54
CA ILE A 161 -26.25 1.54 7.27
C ILE A 161 -25.98 0.80 8.58
N ARG A 162 -25.18 1.38 9.48
CA ARG A 162 -24.90 0.77 10.78
C ARG A 162 -26.12 0.73 11.72
N GLU A 163 -26.91 1.79 11.75
CA GLU A 163 -28.14 1.88 12.55
C GLU A 163 -29.26 0.97 12.04
N SER A 164 -29.24 0.56 10.76
CA SER A 164 -30.23 -0.40 10.22
C SER A 164 -30.20 -1.75 10.92
N GLY A 165 -29.08 -2.10 11.55
CA GLY A 165 -28.89 -3.40 12.19
C GLY A 165 -28.73 -4.58 11.22
N LEU A 166 -28.83 -4.36 9.89
CA LEU A 166 -28.69 -5.37 8.84
C LEU A 166 -27.22 -5.65 8.47
N ALA A 167 -26.33 -4.69 8.67
CA ALA A 167 -24.92 -4.84 8.36
C ALA A 167 -24.19 -5.58 9.48
N GLU A 168 -23.36 -6.56 9.13
CA GLU A 168 -22.33 -7.15 9.99
C GLU A 168 -21.13 -6.22 10.06
N SER A 169 -20.70 -5.71 8.90
CA SER A 169 -19.68 -4.69 8.82
C SER A 169 -20.03 -3.63 7.76
N ALA A 170 -19.68 -2.39 8.03
CA ALA A 170 -19.81 -1.29 7.08
C ALA A 170 -18.72 -0.26 7.31
N TYR A 171 -18.02 0.15 6.26
CA TYR A 171 -16.95 1.15 6.31
C TYR A 171 -16.88 1.94 5.00
N SER A 172 -16.26 3.13 5.07
CA SER A 172 -16.06 3.96 3.90
C SER A 172 -14.89 3.42 3.05
N PHE A 173 -15.09 3.38 1.74
CA PHE A 173 -14.10 2.97 0.76
C PHE A 173 -14.13 3.96 -0.42
N GLY A 174 -13.17 4.88 -0.45
CA GLY A 174 -13.17 5.95 -1.44
C GLY A 174 -14.45 6.80 -1.37
N ASP A 175 -15.21 6.81 -2.45
CA ASP A 175 -16.48 7.55 -2.61
C ASP A 175 -17.74 6.69 -2.33
N SER A 176 -17.57 5.53 -1.71
CA SER A 176 -18.62 4.56 -1.42
C SER A 176 -18.48 3.95 -0.03
N CYS A 177 -19.53 3.27 0.43
CA CYS A 177 -19.49 2.38 1.58
C CYS A 177 -19.44 0.93 1.11
N HIS A 178 -18.51 0.13 1.64
CA HIS A 178 -18.55 -1.33 1.52
C HIS A 178 -19.29 -1.92 2.70
N ILE A 179 -20.13 -2.89 2.42
CA ILE A 179 -21.09 -3.46 3.37
C ILE A 179 -21.08 -4.97 3.23
N VAL A 180 -20.92 -5.65 4.36
CA VAL A 180 -21.22 -7.09 4.47
C VAL A 180 -22.47 -7.21 5.31
N LEU A 181 -23.50 -7.87 4.77
CA LEU A 181 -24.75 -8.08 5.47
C LEU A 181 -24.65 -9.23 6.46
N LYS A 182 -25.45 -9.18 7.53
CA LYS A 182 -25.61 -10.30 8.46
C LYS A 182 -26.27 -11.50 7.76
N ASP A 183 -26.07 -12.68 8.32
CA ASP A 183 -26.75 -13.88 7.83
C ASP A 183 -28.26 -13.71 7.89
N GLY A 184 -28.92 -14.00 6.77
CA GLY A 184 -30.39 -13.85 6.62
C GLY A 184 -30.88 -12.44 6.30
N ALA A 185 -30.01 -11.42 6.29
CA ALA A 185 -30.40 -10.07 5.88
C ALA A 185 -30.37 -9.94 4.34
N GLU A 186 -31.37 -9.28 3.78
CA GLU A 186 -31.49 -9.06 2.34
C GLU A 186 -31.06 -7.65 1.92
N ALA A 187 -30.36 -7.55 0.79
CA ALA A 187 -29.93 -6.25 0.26
C ALA A 187 -31.11 -5.33 -0.07
N GLY A 188 -32.25 -5.90 -0.51
CA GLY A 188 -33.46 -5.14 -0.79
C GLY A 188 -34.10 -4.47 0.44
N GLU A 189 -33.90 -5.01 1.64
CA GLU A 189 -34.34 -4.36 2.89
C GLU A 189 -33.49 -3.14 3.18
N LEU A 190 -32.16 -3.27 3.04
CA LEU A 190 -31.24 -2.16 3.23
C LEU A 190 -31.50 -1.05 2.19
N GLU A 191 -31.75 -1.41 0.94
CA GLU A 191 -32.08 -0.45 -0.12
C GLU A 191 -33.33 0.36 0.21
N LYS A 192 -34.40 -0.28 0.67
CA LYS A 192 -35.64 0.40 1.11
C LYS A 192 -35.39 1.38 2.27
N ILE A 193 -34.54 1.00 3.25
CA ILE A 193 -34.17 1.88 4.36
C ILE A 193 -33.44 3.11 3.86
N LEU A 194 -32.48 2.94 2.94
CA LEU A 194 -31.71 4.03 2.37
C LEU A 194 -32.58 4.98 1.53
N GLN A 195 -33.51 4.45 0.71
CA GLN A 195 -34.45 5.24 -0.09
C GLN A 195 -35.41 6.05 0.79
N ASN A 196 -35.95 5.44 1.83
CA ASN A 196 -36.92 6.08 2.75
C ASN A 196 -36.25 7.18 3.60
N SER A 197 -34.95 7.18 3.72
CA SER A 197 -34.20 8.16 4.54
C SER A 197 -33.84 9.45 3.79
N GLY A 198 -34.28 9.61 2.53
CA GLY A 198 -34.01 10.79 1.71
C GLY A 198 -32.60 10.83 1.10
N GLU A 199 -31.78 9.84 1.39
CA GLU A 199 -30.47 9.68 0.75
C GLU A 199 -30.67 8.91 -0.56
N ARG A 200 -30.38 9.56 -1.69
CA ARG A 200 -30.31 8.87 -3.00
C ARG A 200 -29.03 8.04 -3.04
N ALA A 201 -29.04 6.88 -2.38
CA ALA A 201 -27.94 5.95 -2.42
C ALA A 201 -28.25 4.79 -3.37
N GLU A 202 -27.34 4.51 -4.26
CA GLU A 202 -27.37 3.34 -5.14
C GLU A 202 -26.66 2.18 -4.42
N LEU A 203 -27.34 1.05 -4.27
CA LEU A 203 -26.79 -0.16 -3.68
C LEU A 203 -26.58 -1.21 -4.78
N ALA A 204 -25.37 -1.74 -4.89
CA ALA A 204 -25.04 -2.79 -5.86
C ALA A 204 -24.09 -3.83 -5.25
N GLU A 205 -24.20 -5.08 -5.68
CA GLU A 205 -23.22 -6.11 -5.35
C GLU A 205 -21.88 -5.74 -6.01
N ALA A 206 -20.80 -5.90 -5.29
CA ALA A 206 -19.45 -5.56 -5.74
C ALA A 206 -18.46 -6.69 -5.43
N PRO A 207 -17.39 -6.85 -6.21
CA PRO A 207 -16.33 -7.77 -5.86
C PRO A 207 -15.67 -7.36 -4.55
N ALA A 208 -15.29 -8.34 -3.75
CA ALA A 208 -14.52 -8.09 -2.54
C ALA A 208 -13.15 -7.51 -2.86
N THR A 209 -12.65 -6.65 -1.98
CA THR A 209 -11.31 -6.07 -2.04
C THR A 209 -10.39 -6.69 -1.00
N LEU A 210 -9.10 -6.35 -1.05
CA LEU A 210 -8.15 -6.76 -0.01
C LEU A 210 -8.51 -6.19 1.36
N GLU A 211 -9.07 -4.98 1.40
CA GLU A 211 -9.57 -4.35 2.63
C GLU A 211 -10.71 -5.15 3.23
N ASP A 212 -11.67 -5.61 2.42
CA ASP A 212 -12.78 -6.46 2.87
C ASP A 212 -12.26 -7.74 3.51
N CYS A 213 -11.30 -8.39 2.84
CA CYS A 213 -10.66 -9.61 3.33
C CYS A 213 -9.90 -9.38 4.63
N PHE A 214 -9.12 -8.30 4.70
CA PHE A 214 -8.34 -7.96 5.90
C PHE A 214 -9.26 -7.68 7.08
N MET A 215 -10.33 -6.89 6.88
CA MET A 215 -11.30 -6.55 7.91
C MET A 215 -12.03 -7.81 8.43
N GLY A 216 -12.49 -8.68 7.53
CA GLY A 216 -13.16 -9.92 7.89
C GLY A 216 -12.22 -10.91 8.63
N LEU A 217 -10.98 -11.07 8.19
CA LEU A 217 -9.99 -11.94 8.86
C LEU A 217 -9.60 -11.40 10.24
N ASN A 218 -9.43 -10.08 10.37
CA ASN A 218 -9.05 -9.45 11.64
C ASN A 218 -10.18 -9.48 12.68
N ALA A 219 -11.45 -9.37 12.25
CA ALA A 219 -12.60 -9.53 13.13
C ALA A 219 -12.66 -10.95 13.72
N ASN A 220 -12.51 -11.99 12.89
CA ASN A 220 -12.50 -13.39 13.31
C ASN A 220 -11.36 -13.72 14.31
N GLU A 221 -10.21 -13.06 14.23
CA GLU A 221 -9.11 -13.22 15.20
C GLU A 221 -9.42 -12.57 16.56
N ARG A 222 -10.14 -11.42 16.56
CA ARG A 222 -10.55 -10.75 17.81
C ARG A 222 -11.57 -11.56 18.58
N ASP A 223 -12.48 -12.24 17.90
CA ASP A 223 -13.51 -13.09 18.53
C ASP A 223 -12.95 -14.40 19.10
N ARG A 224 -11.69 -14.75 18.71
CA ARG A 224 -10.99 -15.96 19.20
C ARG A 224 -9.97 -15.67 20.32
N SER A 225 -9.77 -14.41 20.67
CA SER A 225 -8.80 -13.96 21.70
C SER A 225 -9.50 -13.58 22.98
#